data_6fd05b62de0b4e734e8add9806abd179
#
_entry.id   6fd05b62de0b4e734e8add9806abd179
#
_cell.length_a   1.000
_cell.length_b   1.000
_cell.length_c   1.000
_cell.angle_alpha   90.00
_cell.angle_beta   90.00
_cell.angle_gamma   90.00
#
_symmetry.space_group_name_H-M   'P 1'
#
loop_
_entity.id
_entity.type
_entity.pdbx_description
1 polymer ?
#
loop_
_entity_poly.entity_id
_entity_poly.type
_entity_poly.pdbx_seq_one_letter_code
_entity_poly.pdbx_strand_id
1 'polypeptide(L)'
;LFDAEKVDYCKKMLEKAGLPAAAEYTDAEDAWKELCERDDIDLVYIATDWKHHARMGVYAMEQGKHTAIEVPSAMTLDEIWTLIDTSERTRKHCMQLENCVYDFFEMNTLNMAQQGLFGEVLHVEGSYIHNLKDFWPYYWNNWRLDYNHENRGDVYATHGMGPACQLLDMHRGDRMTTLVAMD
;
A
#
# COMPACT_ATOMS: atom_id res chain seq x y z
N LEU A 1 -5.09 5.35 -15.23
CA LEU A 1 -3.88 5.79 -14.53
C LEU A 1 -3.73 7.30 -14.52
N PHE A 2 -4.17 7.95 -15.57
CA PHE A 2 -4.00 9.38 -15.75
C PHE A 2 -5.30 10.14 -15.48
N ASP A 3 -5.23 11.11 -14.58
CA ASP A 3 -6.35 11.96 -14.21
C ASP A 3 -5.88 13.43 -14.19
N ALA A 4 -6.18 14.14 -15.26
CA ALA A 4 -5.77 15.54 -15.45
C ALA A 4 -6.31 16.47 -14.35
N GLU A 5 -7.50 16.19 -13.82
CA GLU A 5 -8.09 17.00 -12.75
C GLU A 5 -7.31 16.85 -11.45
N LYS A 6 -6.81 15.65 -11.15
CA LYS A 6 -5.97 15.40 -9.97
C LYS A 6 -4.61 16.06 -10.10
N VAL A 7 -4.01 16.03 -11.28
CA VAL A 7 -2.73 16.72 -11.53
C VAL A 7 -2.90 18.23 -11.33
N ASP A 8 -3.93 18.82 -11.88
CA ASP A 8 -4.26 20.22 -11.69
C ASP A 8 -4.53 20.59 -10.22
N TYR A 9 -5.19 19.70 -9.50
CA TYR A 9 -5.40 19.85 -8.05
C TYR A 9 -4.06 19.86 -7.30
N CYS A 10 -3.18 18.90 -7.58
CA CYS A 10 -1.85 18.83 -6.97
C CYS A 10 -1.01 20.06 -7.24
N LYS A 11 -1.03 20.59 -8.49
CA LYS A 11 -0.36 21.85 -8.84
C LYS A 11 -0.82 22.99 -7.95
N LYS A 12 -2.12 23.20 -7.85
CA LYS A 12 -2.72 24.26 -7.01
C LYS A 12 -2.34 24.10 -5.53
N MET A 13 -2.23 22.88 -5.05
CA MET A 13 -1.80 22.61 -3.67
C MET A 13 -0.33 22.97 -3.45
N LEU A 14 0.57 22.60 -4.38
CA LEU A 14 1.98 22.96 -4.32
C LEU A 14 2.17 24.50 -4.37
N GLU A 15 1.48 25.17 -5.29
CA GLU A 15 1.49 26.64 -5.42
C GLU A 15 1.03 27.31 -4.13
N LYS A 16 -0.09 26.86 -3.55
CA LYS A 16 -0.62 27.36 -2.28
C LYS A 16 0.34 27.14 -1.11
N ALA A 17 1.11 26.07 -1.14
CA ALA A 17 2.12 25.75 -0.13
C ALA A 17 3.45 26.49 -0.36
N GLY A 18 3.61 27.24 -1.43
CA GLY A 18 4.86 27.91 -1.79
C GLY A 18 5.97 26.94 -2.19
N LEU A 19 5.60 25.73 -2.63
CA LEU A 19 6.53 24.71 -3.08
C LEU A 19 6.79 24.81 -4.59
N PRO A 20 7.96 24.36 -5.07
CA PRO A 20 8.27 24.36 -6.50
C PRO A 20 7.30 23.47 -7.27
N ALA A 21 7.06 23.82 -8.53
CA ALA A 21 6.26 22.99 -9.44
C ALA A 21 6.93 21.62 -9.65
N ALA A 22 6.12 20.56 -9.61
CA ALA A 22 6.58 19.22 -9.93
C ALA A 22 6.62 18.98 -11.45
N ALA A 23 7.53 18.14 -11.91
CA ALA A 23 7.50 17.63 -13.27
C ALA A 23 6.30 16.67 -13.43
N GLU A 24 5.70 16.67 -14.62
CA GLU A 24 4.51 15.87 -14.93
C GLU A 24 4.81 14.89 -16.05
N TYR A 25 4.28 13.69 -15.91
CA TYR A 25 4.44 12.58 -16.85
C TYR A 25 3.06 12.05 -17.21
N THR A 26 2.39 12.70 -18.13
CA THR A 26 0.96 12.54 -18.40
C THR A 26 0.63 12.25 -19.87
N ASP A 27 1.63 12.23 -20.72
CA ASP A 27 1.44 12.19 -22.17
C ASP A 27 1.12 10.80 -22.73
N ALA A 28 1.38 9.74 -21.96
CA ALA A 28 1.14 8.36 -22.35
C ALA A 28 0.86 7.47 -21.13
N GLU A 29 0.25 6.30 -21.38
CA GLU A 29 -0.05 5.30 -20.35
C GLU A 29 1.17 4.88 -19.53
N ASP A 30 2.33 4.78 -20.18
CA ASP A 30 3.60 4.37 -19.58
C ASP A 30 4.55 5.54 -19.26
N ALA A 31 4.09 6.80 -19.32
CA ALA A 31 4.91 7.97 -19.04
C ALA A 31 5.53 7.98 -17.63
N TRP A 32 4.93 7.29 -16.67
CA TRP A 32 5.47 7.08 -15.33
C TRP A 32 6.86 6.38 -15.34
N LYS A 33 7.22 5.67 -16.40
CA LYS A 33 8.54 5.06 -16.55
C LYS A 33 9.65 6.10 -16.65
N GLU A 34 9.40 7.18 -17.36
CA GLU A 34 10.34 8.30 -17.48
C GLU A 34 10.66 8.93 -16.11
N LEU A 35 9.67 8.97 -15.21
CA LEU A 35 9.90 9.37 -13.83
C LEU A 35 10.85 8.41 -13.11
N CYS A 36 10.64 7.09 -13.28
CA CYS A 36 11.49 6.09 -12.66
C CYS A 36 12.94 6.09 -13.20
N GLU A 37 13.15 6.52 -14.44
CA GLU A 37 14.46 6.56 -15.10
C GLU A 37 15.30 7.79 -14.71
N ARG A 38 14.76 8.75 -13.99
CA ARG A 38 15.50 9.96 -13.58
C ARG A 38 16.57 9.64 -12.55
N ASP A 39 17.75 10.25 -12.71
CA ASP A 39 18.89 10.07 -11.81
C ASP A 39 18.75 10.85 -10.49
N ASP A 40 17.87 11.86 -10.45
CA ASP A 40 17.65 12.73 -9.28
C ASP A 40 16.52 12.24 -8.36
N ILE A 41 15.99 11.03 -8.57
CA ILE A 41 14.97 10.38 -7.74
C ILE A 41 15.55 9.15 -7.07
N ASP A 42 15.41 9.06 -5.76
CA ASP A 42 15.82 7.91 -4.95
C ASP A 42 14.65 6.99 -4.57
N LEU A 43 13.44 7.55 -4.45
CA LEU A 43 12.25 6.87 -3.99
C LEU A 43 11.05 7.16 -4.90
N VAL A 44 10.33 6.11 -5.28
CA VAL A 44 9.06 6.22 -5.98
C VAL A 44 7.92 5.80 -5.04
N TYR A 45 7.00 6.74 -4.80
CA TYR A 45 5.76 6.49 -4.07
C TYR A 45 4.65 6.11 -5.06
N ILE A 46 4.03 4.96 -4.86
CA ILE A 46 3.04 4.39 -5.78
C ILE A 46 1.67 4.38 -5.10
N ALA A 47 0.74 5.20 -5.61
CA ALA A 47 -0.63 5.34 -5.14
C ALA A 47 -1.62 5.35 -6.33
N THR A 48 -1.47 4.38 -7.20
CA THR A 48 -2.30 4.19 -8.41
C THR A 48 -3.47 3.25 -8.13
N ASP A 49 -4.07 2.68 -9.15
CA ASP A 49 -4.97 1.54 -8.97
C ASP A 49 -4.17 0.25 -8.66
N TRP A 50 -4.83 -0.71 -8.02
CA TRP A 50 -4.17 -1.91 -7.50
C TRP A 50 -3.47 -2.76 -8.56
N LYS A 51 -4.02 -2.81 -9.78
CA LYS A 51 -3.47 -3.61 -10.89
C LYS A 51 -2.08 -3.16 -11.35
N HIS A 52 -1.70 -1.92 -11.00
CA HIS A 52 -0.43 -1.34 -11.41
C HIS A 52 0.63 -1.33 -10.31
N HIS A 53 0.25 -1.55 -9.05
CA HIS A 53 1.14 -1.44 -7.90
C HIS A 53 2.40 -2.29 -8.05
N ALA A 54 2.24 -3.60 -8.23
CA ALA A 54 3.39 -4.51 -8.33
C ALA A 54 4.27 -4.22 -9.56
N ARG A 55 3.64 -4.01 -10.74
CA ARG A 55 4.36 -3.70 -11.98
C ARG A 55 5.21 -2.44 -11.85
N MET A 56 4.65 -1.38 -11.27
CA MET A 56 5.37 -0.13 -11.07
C MET A 56 6.48 -0.27 -10.03
N GLY A 57 6.23 -1.00 -8.93
CA GLY A 57 7.22 -1.26 -7.90
C GLY A 57 8.43 -2.03 -8.44
N VAL A 58 8.20 -3.09 -9.20
CA VAL A 58 9.25 -3.87 -9.85
C VAL A 58 10.07 -2.99 -10.78
N TYR A 59 9.41 -2.26 -11.69
CA TYR A 59 10.11 -1.39 -12.63
C TYR A 59 10.96 -0.34 -11.93
N ALA A 60 10.40 0.36 -10.94
CA ALA A 60 11.13 1.38 -10.20
C ALA A 60 12.38 0.81 -9.50
N MET A 61 12.27 -0.37 -8.89
CA MET A 61 13.43 -1.04 -8.28
C MET A 61 14.50 -1.45 -9.32
N GLU A 62 14.09 -1.89 -10.50
CA GLU A 62 15.00 -2.20 -11.61
C GLU A 62 15.72 -0.96 -12.14
N GLN A 63 15.08 0.22 -12.08
CA GLN A 63 15.71 1.51 -12.35
C GLN A 63 16.52 2.07 -11.17
N GLY A 64 16.75 1.25 -10.14
CA GLY A 64 17.59 1.62 -8.99
C GLY A 64 16.92 2.51 -7.96
N LYS A 65 15.58 2.58 -7.92
CA LYS A 65 14.82 3.37 -6.94
C LYS A 65 14.34 2.50 -5.79
N HIS A 66 14.20 3.09 -4.61
CA HIS A 66 13.39 2.51 -3.53
C HIS A 66 11.92 2.68 -3.86
N THR A 67 11.06 1.83 -3.30
CA THR A 67 9.61 1.91 -3.54
C THR A 67 8.82 1.91 -2.24
N ALA A 68 7.80 2.75 -2.21
CA ALA A 68 6.77 2.79 -1.19
C ALA A 68 5.41 2.64 -1.89
N ILE A 69 4.69 1.57 -1.62
CA ILE A 69 3.52 1.15 -2.38
C ILE A 69 2.29 1.14 -1.47
N GLU A 70 1.23 1.82 -1.91
CA GLU A 70 -0.07 1.79 -1.24
C GLU A 70 -0.66 0.38 -1.16
N VAL A 71 -1.55 0.19 -0.21
CA VAL A 71 -2.28 -1.06 0.05
C VAL A 71 -3.31 -1.33 -1.06
N PRO A 72 -3.40 -2.58 -1.52
CA PRO A 72 -2.44 -3.69 -1.40
C PRO A 72 -1.28 -3.53 -2.38
N SER A 73 -0.09 -3.95 -2.00
CA SER A 73 1.09 -3.84 -2.88
C SER A 73 1.03 -4.78 -4.08
N ALA A 74 0.26 -5.84 -3.99
CA ALA A 74 0.12 -6.86 -5.02
C ALA A 74 -1.27 -7.52 -4.94
N MET A 75 -1.72 -8.10 -6.07
CA MET A 75 -3.01 -8.73 -6.23
C MET A 75 -2.92 -10.26 -6.33
N THR A 76 -1.74 -10.78 -6.61
CA THR A 76 -1.48 -12.22 -6.78
C THR A 76 -0.24 -12.66 -6.02
N LEU A 77 -0.13 -13.96 -5.75
CA LEU A 77 1.06 -14.54 -5.12
C LEU A 77 2.31 -14.34 -5.98
N ASP A 78 2.18 -14.45 -7.29
CA ASP A 78 3.29 -14.26 -8.22
C ASP A 78 3.81 -12.83 -8.18
N GLU A 79 2.93 -11.83 -8.08
CA GLU A 79 3.29 -10.43 -7.90
C GLU A 79 4.02 -10.19 -6.56
N ILE A 80 3.55 -10.83 -5.48
CA ILE A 80 4.21 -10.74 -4.17
C ILE A 80 5.66 -11.26 -4.27
N TRP A 81 5.84 -12.46 -4.81
CA TRP A 81 7.17 -13.04 -4.98
C TRP A 81 8.04 -12.20 -5.91
N THR A 82 7.48 -11.68 -7.00
CA THR A 82 8.22 -10.81 -7.93
C THR A 82 8.71 -9.53 -7.24
N LEU A 83 7.91 -8.92 -6.38
CA LEU A 83 8.33 -7.75 -5.59
C LEU A 83 9.47 -8.10 -4.64
N ILE A 84 9.35 -9.21 -3.91
CA ILE A 84 10.37 -9.68 -2.96
C ILE A 84 11.69 -9.99 -3.68
N ASP A 85 11.64 -10.83 -4.71
CA ASP A 85 12.81 -11.25 -5.48
C ASP A 85 13.50 -10.05 -6.14
N THR A 86 12.71 -9.08 -6.63
CA THR A 86 13.26 -7.86 -7.23
C THR A 86 13.93 -6.99 -6.18
N SER A 87 13.32 -6.82 -5.00
CA SER A 87 13.90 -6.09 -3.88
C SER A 87 15.25 -6.70 -3.45
N GLU A 88 15.32 -8.02 -3.31
CA GLU A 88 16.55 -8.73 -2.96
C GLU A 88 17.62 -8.61 -4.03
N ARG A 89 17.27 -8.84 -5.28
CA ARG A 89 18.17 -8.78 -6.43
C ARG A 89 18.74 -7.39 -6.67
N THR A 90 17.91 -6.36 -6.59
CA THR A 90 18.31 -4.96 -6.81
C THR A 90 18.88 -4.29 -5.56
N ARG A 91 18.69 -4.89 -4.39
CA ARG A 91 19.01 -4.33 -3.06
C ARG A 91 18.33 -2.98 -2.82
N LYS A 92 17.09 -2.84 -3.31
CA LYS A 92 16.24 -1.67 -3.08
C LYS A 92 15.14 -2.01 -2.11
N HIS A 93 14.82 -1.07 -1.23
CA HIS A 93 13.70 -1.25 -0.31
C HIS A 93 12.39 -1.25 -1.09
N CYS A 94 11.51 -2.18 -0.72
CA CYS A 94 10.12 -2.25 -1.15
C CYS A 94 9.26 -2.28 0.11
N MET A 95 8.49 -1.24 0.35
CA MET A 95 7.65 -1.11 1.54
C MET A 95 6.17 -0.99 1.14
N GLN A 96 5.33 -1.88 1.68
CA GLN A 96 3.90 -1.65 1.66
C GLN A 96 3.54 -0.61 2.72
N LEU A 97 2.76 0.38 2.32
CA LEU A 97 2.34 1.48 3.20
C LEU A 97 1.03 1.12 3.91
N GLU A 98 1.11 0.18 4.84
CA GLU A 98 -0.03 -0.21 5.66
C GLU A 98 -0.29 0.86 6.73
N ASN A 99 -1.23 1.76 6.44
CA ASN A 99 -1.49 2.94 7.27
C ASN A 99 -2.11 2.61 8.62
N CYS A 100 -2.93 1.55 8.73
CA CYS A 100 -3.62 1.22 9.98
C CYS A 100 -2.67 0.81 11.11
N VAL A 101 -1.47 0.29 10.82
CA VAL A 101 -0.47 0.00 11.87
C VAL A 101 0.09 1.27 12.53
N TYR A 102 -0.06 2.43 11.91
CA TYR A 102 0.47 3.71 12.38
C TYR A 102 -0.59 4.64 12.99
N ASP A 103 -1.84 4.17 13.07
CA ASP A 103 -2.88 4.92 13.74
C ASP A 103 -2.65 5.01 15.24
N PHE A 104 -3.18 6.05 15.86
CA PHE A 104 -2.96 6.33 17.29
C PHE A 104 -3.34 5.16 18.18
N PHE A 105 -4.46 4.51 17.89
CA PHE A 105 -4.97 3.40 18.69
C PHE A 105 -4.07 2.17 18.58
N GLU A 106 -3.69 1.78 17.39
CA GLU A 106 -2.86 0.62 17.09
C GLU A 106 -1.45 0.82 17.65
N MET A 107 -0.85 1.98 17.43
CA MET A 107 0.47 2.32 17.97
C MET A 107 0.49 2.35 19.49
N ASN A 108 -0.57 2.87 20.13
CA ASN A 108 -0.67 2.88 21.58
C ASN A 108 -0.84 1.46 22.14
N THR A 109 -1.67 0.63 21.49
CA THR A 109 -1.86 -0.78 21.86
C THR A 109 -0.56 -1.57 21.73
N LEU A 110 0.18 -1.38 20.64
CA LEU A 110 1.49 -2.00 20.45
C LEU A 110 2.49 -1.57 21.55
N ASN A 111 2.53 -0.29 21.88
CA ASN A 111 3.38 0.21 22.95
C ASN A 111 3.03 -0.41 24.31
N MET A 112 1.74 -0.56 24.63
CA MET A 112 1.27 -1.25 25.83
C MET A 112 1.68 -2.72 25.86
N ALA A 113 1.56 -3.41 24.72
CA ALA A 113 1.99 -4.81 24.60
C ALA A 113 3.50 -4.96 24.83
N GLN A 114 4.30 -4.10 24.22
CA GLN A 114 5.76 -4.08 24.38
C GLN A 114 6.23 -3.79 25.81
N GLN A 115 5.43 -3.05 26.57
CA GLN A 115 5.64 -2.83 28.00
C GLN A 115 5.15 -3.98 28.89
N GLY A 116 4.60 -5.04 28.30
CA GLY A 116 4.10 -6.21 29.02
C GLY A 116 2.78 -6.01 29.77
N LEU A 117 2.03 -4.92 29.50
CA LEU A 117 0.79 -4.61 30.20
C LEU A 117 -0.31 -5.65 29.94
N PHE A 118 -0.27 -6.37 28.83
CA PHE A 118 -1.20 -7.44 28.49
C PHE A 118 -0.71 -8.84 28.90
N GLY A 119 0.52 -8.94 29.42
CA GLY A 119 1.16 -10.23 29.63
C GLY A 119 1.47 -10.93 28.30
N GLU A 120 1.39 -12.25 28.29
CA GLU A 120 1.53 -13.05 27.06
C GLU A 120 0.29 -12.92 26.18
N VAL A 121 0.44 -12.37 24.97
CA VAL A 121 -0.66 -12.20 24.02
C VAL A 121 -0.90 -13.50 23.28
N LEU A 122 -2.05 -14.15 23.54
CA LEU A 122 -2.40 -15.46 22.97
C LEU A 122 -3.33 -15.36 21.76
N HIS A 123 -4.06 -14.26 21.63
CA HIS A 123 -5.04 -14.06 20.57
C HIS A 123 -5.18 -12.59 20.24
N VAL A 124 -5.31 -12.30 18.96
CA VAL A 124 -5.61 -10.95 18.44
C VAL A 124 -6.71 -11.07 17.41
N GLU A 125 -7.67 -10.16 17.46
CA GLU A 125 -8.70 -10.00 16.44
C GLU A 125 -8.57 -8.60 15.83
N GLY A 126 -8.42 -8.53 14.51
CA GLY A 126 -8.36 -7.30 13.73
C GLY A 126 -9.52 -7.23 12.74
N SER A 127 -10.15 -6.07 12.60
CA SER A 127 -11.28 -5.86 11.70
C SER A 127 -11.14 -4.52 10.98
N TYR A 128 -11.50 -4.52 9.68
CA TYR A 128 -11.64 -3.29 8.91
C TYR A 128 -13.08 -3.20 8.39
N ILE A 129 -13.91 -2.45 9.10
CA ILE A 129 -15.36 -2.44 8.90
C ILE A 129 -15.84 -1.01 8.68
N HIS A 130 -16.46 -0.74 7.54
CA HIS A 130 -17.03 0.55 7.19
C HIS A 130 -18.47 0.44 6.69
N ASN A 131 -19.30 1.39 7.07
CA ASN A 131 -20.56 1.63 6.41
C ASN A 131 -20.33 2.47 5.15
N LEU A 132 -20.28 1.82 3.99
CA LEU A 132 -20.02 2.49 2.71
C LEU A 132 -21.28 3.03 2.02
N LYS A 133 -22.46 2.94 2.64
CA LYS A 133 -23.73 3.31 2.00
C LYS A 133 -23.72 4.74 1.43
N ASP A 134 -23.17 5.68 2.20
CA ASP A 134 -23.15 7.09 1.81
C ASP A 134 -22.03 7.39 0.78
N PHE A 135 -21.10 6.47 0.60
CA PHE A 135 -19.99 6.59 -0.35
C PHE A 135 -20.25 5.90 -1.68
N TRP A 136 -21.29 5.09 -1.80
CA TRP A 136 -21.61 4.36 -3.04
C TRP A 136 -21.70 5.24 -4.29
N PRO A 137 -22.25 6.47 -4.26
CA PRO A 137 -22.24 7.33 -5.43
C PRO A 137 -20.83 7.67 -5.95
N TYR A 138 -19.83 7.68 -5.08
CA TYR A 138 -18.43 7.96 -5.45
C TYR A 138 -17.71 6.72 -6.01
N TYR A 139 -18.27 5.52 -5.81
CA TYR A 139 -17.76 4.28 -6.40
C TYR A 139 -18.31 4.04 -7.81
N TRP A 140 -19.31 4.82 -8.24
CA TRP A 140 -19.84 4.72 -9.59
C TRP A 140 -18.74 5.00 -10.60
N ASN A 141 -18.60 4.09 -11.59
CA ASN A 141 -17.55 4.15 -12.61
C ASN A 141 -16.10 4.18 -12.04
N ASN A 142 -15.87 3.48 -10.94
CA ASN A 142 -14.58 3.40 -10.27
C ASN A 142 -14.07 1.95 -10.33
N TRP A 143 -12.79 1.78 -10.63
CA TRP A 143 -12.13 0.49 -10.72
C TRP A 143 -12.29 -0.39 -9.44
N ARG A 144 -12.50 0.22 -8.26
CA ARG A 144 -12.80 -0.53 -7.03
C ARG A 144 -14.15 -1.24 -7.09
N LEU A 145 -15.14 -0.62 -7.71
CA LEU A 145 -16.45 -1.26 -7.90
C LEU A 145 -16.33 -2.47 -8.81
N ASP A 146 -15.62 -2.31 -9.92
CA ASP A 146 -15.38 -3.42 -10.86
C ASP A 146 -14.66 -4.58 -10.16
N TYR A 147 -13.61 -4.26 -9.38
CA TYR A 147 -12.89 -5.26 -8.60
C TYR A 147 -13.81 -6.01 -7.62
N ASN A 148 -14.65 -5.29 -6.88
CA ASN A 148 -15.59 -5.90 -5.93
C ASN A 148 -16.70 -6.73 -6.60
N HIS A 149 -16.99 -6.47 -7.86
CA HIS A 149 -17.91 -7.29 -8.65
C HIS A 149 -17.28 -8.62 -9.09
N GLU A 150 -15.99 -8.60 -9.39
CA GLU A 150 -15.24 -9.75 -9.88
C GLU A 150 -14.70 -10.64 -8.76
N ASN A 151 -14.47 -10.07 -7.59
CA ASN A 151 -13.79 -10.74 -6.47
C ASN A 151 -14.66 -10.74 -5.20
N ARG A 152 -14.62 -11.84 -4.49
CA ARG A 152 -15.22 -11.99 -3.16
C ARG A 152 -14.14 -11.92 -2.07
N GLY A 153 -14.58 -11.77 -0.84
CA GLY A 153 -13.74 -11.77 0.34
C GLY A 153 -13.25 -10.39 0.74
N ASP A 154 -12.37 -10.38 1.71
CA ASP A 154 -11.80 -9.17 2.29
C ASP A 154 -10.72 -8.59 1.37
N VAL A 155 -10.99 -7.41 0.80
CA VAL A 155 -10.07 -6.71 -0.09
C VAL A 155 -9.02 -5.88 0.66
N TYR A 156 -9.18 -5.71 1.97
CA TYR A 156 -8.29 -4.94 2.84
C TYR A 156 -7.83 -5.74 4.08
N ALA A 157 -7.63 -7.05 3.95
CA ALA A 157 -7.15 -7.91 5.02
C ALA A 157 -5.88 -7.36 5.71
N THR A 158 -5.06 -6.62 4.99
CA THR A 158 -3.85 -5.98 5.51
C THR A 158 -4.13 -5.00 6.65
N HIS A 159 -5.27 -4.30 6.64
CA HIS A 159 -5.61 -3.34 7.69
C HIS A 159 -5.91 -4.00 9.04
N GLY A 160 -6.52 -5.18 9.04
CA GLY A 160 -6.68 -5.99 10.26
C GLY A 160 -5.43 -6.80 10.61
N MET A 161 -4.79 -7.40 9.62
CA MET A 161 -3.61 -8.24 9.83
C MET A 161 -2.35 -7.46 10.18
N GLY A 162 -2.17 -6.25 9.68
CA GLY A 162 -1.00 -5.42 9.97
C GLY A 162 -0.80 -5.21 11.47
N PRO A 163 -1.75 -4.60 12.18
CA PRO A 163 -1.68 -4.45 13.63
C PRO A 163 -1.56 -5.79 14.39
N ALA A 164 -2.31 -6.82 13.97
CA ALA A 164 -2.24 -8.14 14.59
C ALA A 164 -0.83 -8.75 14.47
N CYS A 165 -0.21 -8.68 13.31
CA CYS A 165 1.16 -9.15 13.08
C CYS A 165 2.19 -8.39 13.92
N GLN A 166 1.98 -7.08 14.15
CA GLN A 166 2.86 -6.29 15.02
C GLN A 166 2.72 -6.72 16.48
N LEU A 167 1.50 -6.92 16.97
CA LEU A 167 1.24 -7.34 18.35
C LEU A 167 1.75 -8.74 18.68
N LEU A 168 1.68 -9.67 17.72
CA LEU A 168 2.15 -11.04 17.85
C LEU A 168 3.63 -11.22 17.44
N ASP A 169 4.33 -10.16 17.12
CA ASP A 169 5.74 -10.18 16.70
C ASP A 169 6.03 -11.15 15.53
N MET A 170 5.09 -11.21 14.57
CA MET A 170 5.17 -12.12 13.43
C MET A 170 6.46 -11.92 12.63
N HIS A 171 7.12 -13.04 12.31
CA HIS A 171 8.41 -13.12 11.63
C HIS A 171 9.58 -12.44 12.38
N ARG A 172 9.38 -12.06 13.64
CA ARG A 172 10.42 -11.50 14.53
C ARG A 172 10.55 -12.26 15.86
N GLY A 173 9.66 -13.17 16.12
CA GLY A 173 9.61 -14.01 17.31
C GLY A 173 8.61 -15.15 17.11
N ASP A 174 7.52 -14.88 16.42
CA ASP A 174 6.48 -15.85 16.10
C ASP A 174 6.36 -16.07 14.58
N ARG A 175 5.53 -17.02 14.15
CA ARG A 175 5.30 -17.34 12.73
C ARG A 175 3.89 -17.85 12.47
N MET A 176 3.36 -17.56 11.30
CA MET A 176 2.13 -18.18 10.81
C MET A 176 2.38 -19.63 10.43
N THR A 177 1.55 -20.54 10.92
CA THR A 177 1.61 -21.97 10.59
C THR A 177 0.43 -22.43 9.76
N THR A 178 -0.71 -21.77 9.87
CA THR A 178 -1.94 -22.13 9.16
C THR A 178 -2.72 -20.88 8.83
N LEU A 179 -3.29 -20.83 7.63
CA LEU A 179 -4.23 -19.82 7.18
C LEU A 179 -5.51 -20.50 6.73
N VAL A 180 -6.65 -20.01 7.20
CA VAL A 180 -7.99 -20.38 6.70
C VAL A 180 -8.71 -19.11 6.31
N ALA A 181 -9.23 -19.07 5.10
CA ALA A 181 -10.05 -17.98 4.61
C ALA A 181 -11.46 -18.49 4.31
N MET A 182 -12.46 -17.69 4.66
CA MET A 182 -13.88 -17.93 4.35
C MET A 182 -14.50 -16.63 3.86
N ASP A 183 -15.34 -16.70 2.82
CA ASP A 183 -16.11 -15.58 2.26
C ASP A 183 -17.63 -15.83 2.29
#